data_a420e657c784c20d789347917c95cd54
#
_entry.id   a420e657c784c20d789347917c95cd54
#
_cell.length_a   1.000
_cell.length_b   1.000
_cell.length_c   1.000
_cell.angle_alpha   90.00
_cell.angle_beta   90.00
_cell.angle_gamma   90.00
#
_symmetry.space_group_name_H-M   'P 1'
#
loop_
_entity.id
_entity.type
_entity.pdbx_description
1 polymer ?
#
loop_
_entity_poly.entity_id
_entity_poly.type
_entity_poly.pdbx_seq_one_letter_code
_entity_poly.pdbx_strand_id
1 'polypeptide(L)'
;MASINTNIAALNAQRSMSDQIAKSDQAIEKLSTGLRINHAADDAAGSAIASKMEAQVRSLGVAIRNGHDAISMTQTAEGALGEMENILQRVRELAVQAGNSTLSASDRTAIQEEVTALTSEMNDIASTTNFNGVKLLDGTNSSINFQLGTQATDQLNVKLESSKTTDLGLTASMGTKLFTSSRINLGTHNTADVDAIKINGQNF
;
A
#
# COMPACT_ATOMS: atom_id res chain seq x y z
N MET A 1 4.26 56.55 59.94
CA MET A 1 2.85 56.92 60.08
C MET A 1 2.02 55.68 60.00
N ALA A 2 1.38 55.23 61.07
CA ALA A 2 0.46 54.15 61.07
C ALA A 2 -0.84 54.65 60.43
N SER A 3 -1.17 54.21 59.20
CA SER A 3 -2.44 54.54 58.59
C SER A 3 -3.53 53.70 59.27
N ILE A 4 -4.48 54.34 59.92
CA ILE A 4 -5.53 53.74 60.74
C ILE A 4 -6.55 53.00 59.86
N ASN A 5 -6.61 53.29 58.56
CA ASN A 5 -7.59 52.71 57.62
C ASN A 5 -7.05 51.64 56.67
N THR A 6 -5.77 51.27 56.68
CA THR A 6 -5.20 50.29 55.81
C THR A 6 -4.27 49.35 56.59
N ASN A 7 -4.71 48.16 56.88
CA ASN A 7 -3.87 47.13 57.52
C ASN A 7 -3.08 46.37 56.43
N ILE A 8 -1.83 46.84 56.18
CA ILE A 8 -0.94 46.23 55.17
C ILE A 8 -0.64 44.77 55.49
N ALA A 9 -0.58 44.40 56.77
CA ALA A 9 -0.36 43.00 57.16
C ALA A 9 -1.55 42.13 56.77
N ALA A 10 -2.80 42.59 56.93
CA ALA A 10 -4.01 41.91 56.55
C ALA A 10 -4.09 41.76 55.02
N LEU A 11 -3.74 42.78 54.22
CA LEU A 11 -3.69 42.72 52.77
C LEU A 11 -2.62 41.74 52.27
N ASN A 12 -1.46 41.69 52.90
CA ASN A 12 -0.42 40.71 52.55
C ASN A 12 -0.84 39.28 52.91
N ALA A 13 -1.51 39.06 54.03
CA ALA A 13 -2.05 37.77 54.41
C ALA A 13 -3.13 37.29 53.39
N GLN A 14 -4.03 38.23 52.99
CA GLN A 14 -5.06 37.91 51.98
C GLN A 14 -4.46 37.57 50.63
N ARG A 15 -3.40 38.29 50.16
CA ARG A 15 -2.69 37.92 48.91
C ARG A 15 -2.04 36.56 49.04
N SER A 16 -1.33 36.28 50.12
CA SER A 16 -0.70 34.98 50.35
C SER A 16 -1.71 33.83 50.38
N MET A 17 -2.88 34.08 50.98
CA MET A 17 -3.97 33.08 51.00
C MET A 17 -4.54 32.86 49.58
N SER A 18 -4.76 33.91 48.81
CA SER A 18 -5.23 33.81 47.41
C SER A 18 -4.21 33.05 46.55
N ASP A 19 -2.92 33.32 46.67
CA ASP A 19 -1.84 32.63 45.96
C ASP A 19 -1.79 31.14 46.35
N GLN A 20 -2.02 30.82 47.63
CA GLN A 20 -2.04 29.44 48.10
C GLN A 20 -3.25 28.65 47.59
N ILE A 21 -4.42 29.28 47.51
CA ILE A 21 -5.63 28.70 46.92
C ILE A 21 -5.38 28.39 45.44
N ALA A 22 -4.86 29.36 44.68
CA ALA A 22 -4.56 29.16 43.27
C ALA A 22 -3.57 28.00 43.02
N LYS A 23 -2.54 27.85 43.85
CA LYS A 23 -1.58 26.74 43.79
C LYS A 23 -2.26 25.40 44.11
N SER A 24 -3.17 25.41 45.12
CA SER A 24 -3.94 24.20 45.46
C SER A 24 -4.87 23.76 44.33
N ASP A 25 -5.55 24.72 43.71
CA ASP A 25 -6.45 24.45 42.58
C ASP A 25 -5.67 23.87 41.39
N GLN A 26 -4.49 24.41 41.05
CA GLN A 26 -3.61 23.84 40.02
C GLN A 26 -3.14 22.41 40.36
N ALA A 27 -2.81 22.15 41.62
CA ALA A 27 -2.40 20.83 42.07
C ALA A 27 -3.53 19.81 41.95
N ILE A 28 -4.76 20.20 42.34
CA ILE A 28 -5.97 19.38 42.21
C ILE A 28 -6.26 19.12 40.77
N GLU A 29 -6.16 20.11 39.90
CA GLU A 29 -6.36 19.93 38.46
C GLU A 29 -5.38 18.92 37.84
N LYS A 30 -4.06 19.08 38.14
CA LYS A 30 -3.00 18.16 37.72
C LYS A 30 -3.24 16.71 38.21
N LEU A 31 -3.73 16.59 39.44
CA LEU A 31 -4.05 15.29 40.03
C LEU A 31 -5.29 14.65 39.35
N SER A 32 -6.30 15.47 39.07
CA SER A 32 -7.55 15.02 38.42
C SER A 32 -7.33 14.60 36.99
N THR A 33 -6.54 15.32 36.20
CA THR A 33 -6.24 15.05 34.81
C THR A 33 -5.15 13.99 34.64
N GLY A 34 -4.30 13.80 35.65
CA GLY A 34 -3.09 12.97 35.57
C GLY A 34 -1.99 13.58 34.70
N LEU A 35 -2.16 14.82 34.23
CA LEU A 35 -1.22 15.51 33.36
C LEU A 35 -0.45 16.58 34.11
N ARG A 36 0.84 16.67 33.85
CA ARG A 36 1.69 17.71 34.44
C ARG A 36 1.43 19.09 33.83
N ILE A 37 1.07 19.14 32.55
CA ILE A 37 0.82 20.34 31.75
C ILE A 37 -0.63 20.27 31.28
N ASN A 38 -1.49 21.13 31.83
CA ASN A 38 -2.90 21.20 31.44
C ASN A 38 -3.16 22.43 30.58
N HIS A 39 -2.45 23.52 30.85
CA HIS A 39 -2.61 24.77 30.11
C HIS A 39 -1.27 25.25 29.57
N ALA A 40 -1.31 26.02 28.48
CA ALA A 40 -0.13 26.65 27.92
C ALA A 40 0.57 27.61 28.92
N ALA A 41 -0.17 28.09 29.94
CA ALA A 41 0.37 28.89 31.01
C ALA A 41 1.29 28.11 31.98
N ASP A 42 1.13 26.80 32.10
CA ASP A 42 1.99 25.95 32.94
C ASP A 42 3.38 25.76 32.33
N ASP A 43 3.44 25.53 31.01
CA ASP A 43 4.67 25.38 30.24
C ASP A 43 4.36 25.53 28.76
N ALA A 44 4.54 26.71 28.20
CA ALA A 44 4.23 26.98 26.78
C ALA A 44 5.11 26.17 25.84
N ALA A 45 6.40 25.98 26.17
CA ALA A 45 7.32 25.21 25.35
C ALA A 45 6.99 23.71 25.40
N GLY A 46 6.77 23.16 26.58
CA GLY A 46 6.38 21.78 26.79
C GLY A 46 5.03 21.44 26.13
N SER A 47 4.05 22.36 26.24
CA SER A 47 2.74 22.20 25.59
C SER A 47 2.84 22.15 24.07
N ALA A 48 3.66 23.03 23.46
CA ALA A 48 3.88 23.02 22.01
C ALA A 48 4.55 21.72 21.55
N ILE A 49 5.53 21.21 22.28
CA ILE A 49 6.21 19.95 22.00
C ILE A 49 5.23 18.78 22.16
N ALA A 50 4.46 18.75 23.23
CA ALA A 50 3.47 17.70 23.49
C ALA A 50 2.43 17.63 22.38
N SER A 51 1.87 18.77 21.96
CA SER A 51 0.90 18.84 20.84
C SER A 51 1.51 18.35 19.52
N LYS A 52 2.77 18.71 19.24
CA LYS A 52 3.48 18.23 18.06
C LYS A 52 3.69 16.71 18.11
N MET A 53 4.11 16.19 19.26
CA MET A 53 4.30 14.74 19.44
C MET A 53 2.98 13.98 19.34
N GLU A 54 1.90 14.51 19.92
CA GLU A 54 0.57 13.91 19.80
C GLU A 54 0.11 13.85 18.33
N ALA A 55 0.29 14.93 17.57
CA ALA A 55 0.00 14.94 16.15
C ALA A 55 0.84 13.91 15.40
N GLN A 56 2.12 13.75 15.74
CA GLN A 56 2.98 12.73 15.15
C GLN A 56 2.51 11.31 15.48
N VAL A 57 2.16 11.04 16.73
CA VAL A 57 1.65 9.73 17.17
C VAL A 57 0.35 9.38 16.43
N ARG A 58 -0.58 10.33 16.30
CA ARG A 58 -1.81 10.14 15.53
C ARG A 58 -1.52 9.87 14.05
N SER A 59 -0.60 10.62 13.47
CA SER A 59 -0.18 10.43 12.06
C SER A 59 0.47 9.07 11.84
N LEU A 60 1.33 8.61 12.76
CA LEU A 60 1.92 7.27 12.71
C LEU A 60 0.86 6.17 12.81
N GLY A 61 -0.18 6.36 13.64
CA GLY A 61 -1.31 5.45 13.70
C GLY A 61 -2.07 5.33 12.37
N VAL A 62 -2.17 6.43 11.61
CA VAL A 62 -2.72 6.40 10.23
C VAL A 62 -1.75 5.70 9.29
N ALA A 63 -0.46 6.01 9.37
CA ALA A 63 0.58 5.41 8.53
C ALA A 63 0.63 3.87 8.67
N ILE A 64 0.48 3.36 9.88
CA ILE A 64 0.38 1.91 10.12
C ILE A 64 -0.84 1.30 9.40
N ARG A 65 -2.00 1.95 9.46
CA ARG A 65 -3.18 1.48 8.70
C ARG A 65 -2.94 1.50 7.20
N ASN A 66 -2.35 2.57 6.67
CA ASN A 66 -1.99 2.64 5.26
C ASN A 66 -1.02 1.52 4.86
N GLY A 67 -0.10 1.14 5.77
CA GLY A 67 0.79 -0.01 5.57
C GLY A 67 0.05 -1.34 5.46
N HIS A 68 -0.95 -1.56 6.32
CA HIS A 68 -1.80 -2.75 6.23
C HIS A 68 -2.64 -2.76 4.95
N ASP A 69 -3.13 -1.60 4.51
CA ASP A 69 -3.86 -1.47 3.25
C ASP A 69 -2.95 -1.82 2.05
N ALA A 70 -1.69 -1.36 2.08
CA ALA A 70 -0.70 -1.71 1.05
C ALA A 70 -0.42 -3.22 1.01
N ILE A 71 -0.26 -3.86 2.16
CA ILE A 71 -0.09 -5.32 2.27
C ILE A 71 -1.32 -6.04 1.70
N SER A 72 -2.52 -5.63 2.10
CA SER A 72 -3.76 -6.26 1.62
C SER A 72 -3.95 -6.11 0.12
N MET A 73 -3.61 -4.95 -0.43
CA MET A 73 -3.61 -4.71 -1.87
C MET A 73 -2.63 -5.63 -2.59
N THR A 74 -1.41 -5.74 -2.07
CA THR A 74 -0.37 -6.60 -2.66
C THR A 74 -0.77 -8.08 -2.62
N GLN A 75 -1.34 -8.55 -1.51
CA GLN A 75 -1.86 -9.91 -1.40
C GLN A 75 -3.00 -10.20 -2.38
N THR A 76 -3.85 -9.20 -2.65
CA THR A 76 -4.92 -9.33 -3.66
C THR A 76 -4.31 -9.47 -5.06
N ALA A 77 -3.30 -8.67 -5.39
CA ALA A 77 -2.58 -8.77 -6.65
C ALA A 77 -1.84 -10.12 -6.78
N GLU A 78 -1.15 -10.56 -5.72
CA GLU A 78 -0.43 -11.83 -5.65
C GLU A 78 -1.37 -13.02 -5.90
N GLY A 79 -2.55 -13.03 -5.26
CA GLY A 79 -3.54 -14.08 -5.49
C GLY A 79 -3.97 -14.18 -6.96
N ALA A 80 -4.25 -13.03 -7.59
CA ALA A 80 -4.61 -13.00 -9.00
C ALA A 80 -3.46 -13.41 -9.93
N LEU A 81 -2.23 -13.00 -9.61
CA LEU A 81 -1.03 -13.41 -10.35
C LEU A 81 -0.78 -14.92 -10.23
N GLY A 82 -1.07 -15.53 -9.08
CA GLY A 82 -0.98 -16.97 -8.89
C GLY A 82 -1.94 -17.76 -9.81
N GLU A 83 -3.18 -17.26 -9.97
CA GLU A 83 -4.13 -17.86 -10.94
C GLU A 83 -3.65 -17.69 -12.39
N MET A 84 -3.11 -16.52 -12.72
CA MET A 84 -2.53 -16.29 -14.05
C MET A 84 -1.33 -17.19 -14.33
N GLU A 85 -0.49 -17.45 -13.34
CA GLU A 85 0.63 -18.39 -13.47
C GLU A 85 0.14 -19.80 -13.80
N ASN A 86 -0.89 -20.28 -13.12
CA ASN A 86 -1.50 -21.58 -13.41
C ASN A 86 -2.02 -21.65 -14.87
N ILE A 87 -2.67 -20.59 -15.34
CA ILE A 87 -3.13 -20.49 -16.72
C ILE A 87 -1.94 -20.53 -17.70
N LEU A 88 -0.89 -19.78 -17.44
CA LEU A 88 0.31 -19.74 -18.27
C LEU A 88 1.01 -21.11 -18.34
N GLN A 89 1.07 -21.84 -17.23
CA GLN A 89 1.58 -23.20 -17.21
C GLN A 89 0.73 -24.12 -18.10
N ARG A 90 -0.59 -24.00 -18.02
CA ARG A 90 -1.50 -24.77 -18.87
C ARG A 90 -1.35 -24.41 -20.36
N VAL A 91 -1.23 -23.14 -20.69
CA VAL A 91 -0.96 -22.68 -22.06
C VAL A 91 0.36 -23.27 -22.58
N ARG A 92 1.40 -23.33 -21.72
CA ARG A 92 2.68 -23.94 -22.06
C ARG A 92 2.54 -25.44 -22.33
N GLU A 93 1.79 -26.18 -21.53
CA GLU A 93 1.52 -27.60 -21.75
C GLU A 93 0.85 -27.82 -23.10
N LEU A 94 -0.19 -27.03 -23.41
CA LEU A 94 -0.90 -27.09 -24.68
C LEU A 94 0.00 -26.77 -25.88
N ALA A 95 0.90 -25.79 -25.71
CA ALA A 95 1.87 -25.45 -26.75
C ALA A 95 2.85 -26.60 -27.03
N VAL A 96 3.34 -27.27 -25.99
CA VAL A 96 4.18 -28.46 -26.14
C VAL A 96 3.42 -29.60 -26.80
N GLN A 97 2.17 -29.82 -26.40
CA GLN A 97 1.31 -30.83 -27.02
C GLN A 97 1.07 -30.56 -28.52
N ALA A 98 0.76 -29.31 -28.87
CA ALA A 98 0.54 -28.89 -30.25
C ALA A 98 1.78 -29.01 -31.15
N GLY A 99 2.98 -28.98 -30.54
CA GLY A 99 4.26 -29.21 -31.24
C GLY A 99 4.46 -30.64 -31.75
N ASN A 100 3.62 -31.59 -31.32
CA ASN A 100 3.73 -32.97 -31.77
C ASN A 100 3.29 -33.09 -33.22
N SER A 101 4.14 -33.62 -34.10
CA SER A 101 3.86 -33.82 -35.52
C SER A 101 2.81 -34.89 -35.82
N THR A 102 2.43 -35.73 -34.84
CA THR A 102 1.39 -36.74 -34.97
C THR A 102 -0.03 -36.16 -34.91
N LEU A 103 -0.20 -34.92 -34.48
CA LEU A 103 -1.50 -34.27 -34.42
C LEU A 103 -1.97 -33.80 -35.79
N SER A 104 -3.27 -34.02 -36.07
CA SER A 104 -3.94 -33.50 -37.25
C SER A 104 -4.14 -31.96 -37.15
N ALA A 105 -4.49 -31.34 -38.29
CA ALA A 105 -4.80 -29.91 -38.30
C ALA A 105 -6.03 -29.58 -37.44
N SER A 106 -7.04 -30.50 -37.42
CA SER A 106 -8.23 -30.29 -36.57
C SER A 106 -7.93 -30.38 -35.09
N ASP A 107 -7.02 -31.27 -34.66
CA ASP A 107 -6.61 -31.38 -33.26
C ASP A 107 -5.86 -30.14 -32.81
N ARG A 108 -5.01 -29.58 -33.65
CA ARG A 108 -4.32 -28.30 -33.39
C ARG A 108 -5.28 -27.13 -33.30
N THR A 109 -6.35 -27.12 -34.12
CA THR A 109 -7.38 -26.08 -34.01
C THR A 109 -8.12 -26.17 -32.70
N ALA A 110 -8.46 -27.37 -32.23
CA ALA A 110 -9.08 -27.54 -30.90
C ALA A 110 -8.18 -27.07 -29.77
N ILE A 111 -6.88 -27.38 -29.83
CA ILE A 111 -5.90 -26.88 -28.85
C ILE A 111 -5.82 -25.34 -28.91
N GLN A 112 -5.87 -24.75 -30.12
CA GLN A 112 -5.84 -23.28 -30.25
C GLN A 112 -7.09 -22.61 -29.66
N GLU A 113 -8.25 -23.25 -29.77
CA GLU A 113 -9.49 -22.77 -29.15
C GLU A 113 -9.36 -22.78 -27.61
N GLU A 114 -8.77 -23.84 -27.03
CA GLU A 114 -8.50 -23.91 -25.59
C GLU A 114 -7.50 -22.81 -25.15
N VAL A 115 -6.42 -22.61 -25.89
CA VAL A 115 -5.44 -21.52 -25.61
C VAL A 115 -6.11 -20.15 -25.70
N THR A 116 -6.98 -19.93 -26.67
CA THR A 116 -7.72 -18.68 -26.82
C THR A 116 -8.66 -18.44 -25.63
N ALA A 117 -9.36 -19.46 -25.16
CA ALA A 117 -10.21 -19.38 -23.98
C ALA A 117 -9.38 -19.05 -22.72
N LEU A 118 -8.25 -19.73 -22.51
CA LEU A 118 -7.34 -19.47 -21.37
C LEU A 118 -6.74 -18.07 -21.40
N THR A 119 -6.36 -17.57 -22.58
CA THR A 119 -5.84 -16.20 -22.71
C THR A 119 -6.93 -15.15 -22.51
N SER A 120 -8.18 -15.43 -22.87
CA SER A 120 -9.32 -14.57 -22.54
C SER A 120 -9.54 -14.52 -21.02
N GLU A 121 -9.56 -15.68 -20.35
CA GLU A 121 -9.69 -15.77 -18.90
C GLU A 121 -8.60 -14.99 -18.17
N MET A 122 -7.36 -15.07 -18.66
CA MET A 122 -6.25 -14.30 -18.10
C MET A 122 -6.48 -12.78 -18.23
N ASN A 123 -7.00 -12.30 -19.37
CA ASN A 123 -7.37 -10.90 -19.56
C ASN A 123 -8.53 -10.49 -18.64
N ASP A 124 -9.48 -11.38 -18.40
CA ASP A 124 -10.60 -11.13 -17.49
C ASP A 124 -10.11 -11.01 -16.05
N ILE A 125 -9.22 -11.88 -15.60
CA ILE A 125 -8.55 -11.77 -14.30
C ILE A 125 -7.81 -10.43 -14.19
N ALA A 126 -7.00 -10.07 -15.21
CA ALA A 126 -6.26 -8.80 -15.20
C ALA A 126 -7.18 -7.57 -15.13
N SER A 127 -8.31 -7.62 -15.83
CA SER A 127 -9.26 -6.50 -15.92
C SER A 127 -10.19 -6.41 -14.71
N THR A 128 -10.51 -7.53 -14.06
CA THR A 128 -11.44 -7.56 -12.93
C THR A 128 -10.76 -7.37 -11.60
N THR A 129 -9.47 -7.78 -11.47
CA THR A 129 -8.71 -7.63 -10.23
C THR A 129 -8.59 -6.17 -9.81
N ASN A 130 -9.20 -5.86 -8.69
CA ASN A 130 -9.17 -4.51 -8.13
C ASN A 130 -9.15 -4.55 -6.60
N PHE A 131 -8.63 -3.49 -6.00
CA PHE A 131 -8.66 -3.25 -4.57
C PHE A 131 -9.30 -1.88 -4.32
N ASN A 132 -10.42 -1.85 -3.62
CA ASN A 132 -11.21 -0.64 -3.36
C ASN A 132 -11.48 0.20 -4.64
N GLY A 133 -11.81 -0.47 -5.75
CA GLY A 133 -12.08 0.18 -7.05
C GLY A 133 -10.84 0.56 -7.86
N VAL A 134 -9.64 0.41 -7.30
CA VAL A 134 -8.37 0.64 -8.01
C VAL A 134 -7.96 -0.63 -8.74
N LYS A 135 -7.84 -0.59 -10.05
CA LYS A 135 -7.34 -1.70 -10.87
C LYS A 135 -5.86 -1.92 -10.62
N LEU A 136 -5.47 -3.21 -10.47
CA LEU A 136 -4.11 -3.57 -10.08
C LEU A 136 -3.26 -4.12 -11.24
N LEU A 137 -3.87 -4.86 -12.18
CA LEU A 137 -3.16 -5.65 -13.17
C LEU A 137 -3.49 -5.27 -14.62
N ASP A 138 -4.30 -4.24 -14.82
CA ASP A 138 -4.74 -3.84 -16.17
C ASP A 138 -3.83 -2.79 -16.84
N GLY A 139 -2.78 -2.33 -16.13
CA GLY A 139 -1.85 -1.31 -16.61
C GLY A 139 -2.33 0.14 -16.44
N THR A 140 -3.55 0.35 -15.93
CA THR A 140 -4.08 1.72 -15.72
C THR A 140 -3.32 2.44 -14.61
N ASN A 141 -2.93 1.72 -13.57
CA ASN A 141 -2.22 2.24 -12.41
C ASN A 141 -0.84 1.59 -12.31
N SER A 142 0.14 2.15 -13.00
CA SER A 142 1.52 1.63 -12.98
C SER A 142 2.26 1.89 -11.66
N SER A 143 1.72 2.74 -10.80
CA SER A 143 2.39 3.13 -9.55
C SER A 143 1.37 3.63 -8.54
N ILE A 144 1.35 3.03 -7.36
CA ILE A 144 0.48 3.40 -6.24
C ILE A 144 1.35 3.78 -5.06
N ASN A 145 1.11 4.98 -4.51
CA ASN A 145 1.89 5.52 -3.40
C ASN A 145 1.10 5.36 -2.09
N PHE A 146 1.76 4.82 -1.08
CA PHE A 146 1.25 4.72 0.28
C PHE A 146 2.07 5.60 1.22
N GLN A 147 1.41 6.47 1.96
CA GLN A 147 2.06 7.29 2.98
C GLN A 147 2.28 6.46 4.26
N LEU A 148 3.54 6.12 4.56
CA LEU A 148 3.92 5.28 5.70
C LEU A 148 4.53 6.07 6.87
N GLY A 149 4.71 7.37 6.73
CA GLY A 149 5.28 8.19 7.76
C GLY A 149 4.66 9.56 7.86
N THR A 150 5.24 10.41 8.70
CA THR A 150 4.74 11.75 8.99
C THR A 150 5.23 12.81 8.01
N GLN A 151 6.26 12.50 7.21
CA GLN A 151 6.84 13.41 6.22
C GLN A 151 6.36 13.03 4.82
N ALA A 152 6.29 14.01 3.92
CA ALA A 152 5.88 13.79 2.53
C ALA A 152 6.83 12.86 1.75
N THR A 153 8.05 12.69 2.24
CA THR A 153 9.06 11.77 1.68
C THR A 153 8.88 10.31 2.12
N ASP A 154 8.10 10.08 3.20
CA ASP A 154 7.93 8.75 3.79
C ASP A 154 6.83 7.98 3.04
N GLN A 155 7.04 7.74 1.75
CA GLN A 155 6.12 7.05 0.87
C GLN A 155 6.69 5.72 0.41
N LEU A 156 5.85 4.69 0.43
CA LEU A 156 6.09 3.44 -0.27
C LEU A 156 5.44 3.52 -1.64
N ASN A 157 6.25 3.41 -2.68
CA ASN A 157 5.77 3.32 -4.05
C ASN A 157 5.71 1.83 -4.44
N VAL A 158 4.52 1.32 -4.71
CA VAL A 158 4.30 -0.02 -5.25
C VAL A 158 4.08 0.12 -6.75
N LYS A 159 4.98 -0.45 -7.54
CA LYS A 159 4.85 -0.52 -8.98
C LYS A 159 4.09 -1.78 -9.35
N LEU A 160 3.08 -1.63 -10.17
CA LEU A 160 2.27 -2.70 -10.72
C LEU A 160 2.31 -2.57 -12.24
N GLU A 161 2.70 -3.65 -12.90
CA GLU A 161 2.73 -3.67 -14.36
C GLU A 161 1.49 -4.37 -14.91
N SER A 162 1.17 -4.08 -16.16
CA SER A 162 0.07 -4.72 -16.85
C SER A 162 0.36 -6.21 -17.06
N SER A 163 -0.60 -7.03 -16.65
CA SER A 163 -0.54 -8.48 -16.86
C SER A 163 -1.51 -8.94 -17.96
N LYS A 164 -1.96 -8.01 -18.81
CA LYS A 164 -2.75 -8.35 -19.99
C LYS A 164 -1.94 -9.13 -21.01
N THR A 165 -2.58 -10.03 -21.72
CA THR A 165 -1.93 -10.86 -22.76
C THR A 165 -1.24 -10.05 -23.85
N THR A 166 -1.78 -8.85 -24.17
CA THR A 166 -1.18 -7.92 -25.13
C THR A 166 0.18 -7.39 -24.66
N ASP A 167 0.28 -7.08 -23.39
CA ASP A 167 1.47 -6.46 -22.80
C ASP A 167 2.53 -7.53 -22.47
N LEU A 168 2.08 -8.75 -22.17
CA LEU A 168 2.93 -9.94 -22.04
C LEU A 168 3.36 -10.52 -23.38
N GLY A 169 2.93 -9.96 -24.51
CA GLY A 169 3.27 -10.42 -25.84
C GLY A 169 2.56 -11.71 -26.27
N LEU A 170 1.56 -12.16 -25.52
CA LEU A 170 0.74 -13.34 -25.82
C LEU A 170 -0.43 -12.97 -26.74
N THR A 171 -0.16 -12.43 -27.91
CA THR A 171 -1.20 -12.06 -28.87
C THR A 171 -1.67 -13.27 -29.67
N ALA A 172 -2.90 -13.23 -30.19
CA ALA A 172 -3.47 -14.29 -31.05
C ALA A 172 -2.58 -14.62 -32.27
N SER A 173 -1.77 -13.66 -32.74
CA SER A 173 -0.76 -13.85 -33.78
C SER A 173 0.39 -14.76 -33.34
N MET A 174 0.69 -14.82 -32.05
CA MET A 174 1.68 -15.76 -31.48
C MET A 174 1.12 -17.20 -31.46
N GLY A 175 -0.17 -17.37 -31.15
CA GLY A 175 -0.83 -18.68 -31.22
C GLY A 175 -0.70 -19.29 -32.61
N THR A 176 -0.95 -18.51 -33.65
CA THR A 176 -0.80 -18.97 -35.06
C THR A 176 0.68 -19.22 -35.39
N LYS A 177 1.62 -18.42 -34.88
CA LYS A 177 3.07 -18.63 -35.11
C LYS A 177 3.64 -19.79 -34.30
N LEU A 178 3.14 -20.03 -33.07
CA LEU A 178 3.55 -21.17 -32.24
C LEU A 178 3.19 -22.51 -32.89
N PHE A 179 2.07 -22.56 -33.63
CA PHE A 179 1.58 -23.80 -34.26
C PHE A 179 1.97 -23.95 -35.72
N THR A 180 2.37 -22.88 -36.42
CA THR A 180 2.77 -22.93 -37.84
C THR A 180 4.28 -22.98 -38.05
N SER A 181 5.08 -22.51 -37.05
CA SER A 181 6.54 -22.59 -37.12
C SER A 181 7.06 -23.85 -36.45
N SER A 182 7.72 -24.74 -37.24
CA SER A 182 8.36 -25.97 -36.75
C SER A 182 9.53 -25.73 -35.79
N ARG A 183 9.75 -24.50 -35.34
CA ARG A 183 10.76 -24.16 -34.34
C ARG A 183 10.23 -23.05 -33.41
N ILE A 184 9.80 -23.43 -32.23
CA ILE A 184 9.72 -22.49 -31.12
C ILE A 184 11.16 -22.09 -30.82
N ASN A 185 11.60 -20.95 -31.31
CA ASN A 185 12.91 -20.41 -30.98
C ASN A 185 12.81 -19.80 -29.58
N LEU A 186 12.94 -20.62 -28.55
CA LEU A 186 13.06 -20.21 -27.14
C LEU A 186 14.38 -19.45 -26.87
N GLY A 187 15.20 -19.21 -27.93
CA GLY A 187 16.56 -18.66 -27.80
C GLY A 187 16.66 -17.15 -27.93
N THR A 188 15.59 -16.38 -28.18
CA THR A 188 15.64 -14.92 -28.28
C THR A 188 14.53 -14.22 -27.51
N HIS A 189 13.97 -14.83 -26.49
CA HIS A 189 13.30 -14.04 -25.50
C HIS A 189 14.38 -13.30 -24.71
N ASN A 190 14.47 -12.01 -24.97
CA ASN A 190 15.31 -11.14 -24.16
C ASN A 190 14.83 -11.30 -22.72
N THR A 191 15.69 -11.83 -21.85
CA THR A 191 15.44 -12.00 -20.42
C THR A 191 15.07 -10.66 -19.73
N ALA A 192 15.13 -9.55 -20.44
CA ALA A 192 14.69 -8.24 -19.98
C ALA A 192 13.14 -8.10 -19.89
N ASP A 193 12.37 -8.93 -20.62
CA ASP A 193 10.91 -8.81 -20.63
C ASP A 193 10.21 -9.71 -19.60
N VAL A 194 10.94 -10.62 -18.96
CA VAL A 194 10.43 -11.48 -17.87
C VAL A 194 10.76 -10.91 -16.50
N ASP A 195 11.58 -9.86 -16.43
CA ASP A 195 11.96 -9.16 -15.20
C ASP A 195 10.90 -8.15 -14.71
N ALA A 196 9.69 -8.21 -15.31
CA ALA A 196 8.69 -7.16 -15.15
C ALA A 196 7.95 -7.15 -13.80
N ILE A 197 8.04 -8.20 -13.02
CA ILE A 197 7.42 -8.21 -11.70
C ILE A 197 8.51 -8.22 -10.62
N LYS A 198 9.09 -7.03 -10.39
CA LYS A 198 9.97 -6.81 -9.24
C LYS A 198 9.18 -6.24 -8.08
N ILE A 199 8.84 -7.08 -7.13
CA ILE A 199 8.39 -6.63 -5.83
C ILE A 199 9.63 -6.61 -4.93
N ASN A 200 10.04 -5.42 -4.51
CA ASN A 200 11.16 -5.21 -3.57
C ASN A 200 12.51 -5.78 -4.03
N GLY A 201 12.79 -5.72 -5.36
CA GLY A 201 14.08 -6.16 -5.92
C GLY A 201 14.25 -7.69 -6.05
N GLN A 202 13.22 -8.47 -5.76
CA GLN A 202 13.17 -9.90 -6.00
C GLN A 202 12.40 -10.18 -7.29
N ASN A 203 12.97 -11.00 -8.16
CA ASN A 203 12.30 -11.52 -9.36
C ASN A 203 11.40 -12.68 -8.94
N PHE A 204 10.13 -12.62 -9.30
CA PHE A 204 9.18 -13.71 -9.20
C PHE A 204 8.92 -14.32 -10.56
#